data_6bc82e30f9ec94ff4856785383abab23
#
_entry.id   6bc82e30f9ec94ff4856785383abab23
#
_cell.length_a   1.000
_cell.length_b   1.000
_cell.length_c   1.000
_cell.angle_alpha   90.00
_cell.angle_beta   90.00
_cell.angle_gamma   90.00
#
_symmetry.space_group_name_H-M   'P 1'
#
loop_
_entity.id
_entity.type
_entity.pdbx_description
1 polymer ?
#
loop_
_entity_poly.entity_id
_entity_poly.type
_entity_poly.pdbx_seq_one_letter_code
_entity_poly.pdbx_strand_id
1 'polypeptide(L)'
;METVNPDDPRWAELDEKQDWREDGPFDFDEVDLDADEVDRLDFGTLIMTPFDEMNLQLQVDEDTQQVQAALVMHGESALEVAVFGAPASTSMAADIRRDMVEVTTQQGGDVQLAEGPFGTEIRRVIPLQNEEGETMYHVSRTWFAQGPRWLLRGVLMGEAGMTEGVDGPSAVLYEFFCNLVVRRDDSPRVPGDLIPMTIPAELLAQAPDELQQAQAEAQGQPPVAE
;
A
#
# COMPACT_ATOMS: atom_id res chain seq x y z
N MET A 1 30.33 -2.93 0.43
CA MET A 1 28.88 -3.07 0.14
C MET A 1 28.74 -3.23 -1.36
N GLU A 2 28.08 -4.27 -1.81
CA GLU A 2 27.79 -4.46 -3.22
C GLU A 2 26.70 -3.46 -3.63
N THR A 3 26.97 -2.64 -4.62
CA THR A 3 26.01 -1.63 -5.08
C THR A 3 24.86 -2.35 -5.75
N VAL A 4 23.64 -2.17 -5.24
CA VAL A 4 22.43 -2.75 -5.85
C VAL A 4 22.24 -2.13 -7.23
N ASN A 5 22.15 -2.99 -8.26
CA ASN A 5 21.85 -2.56 -9.62
C ASN A 5 20.35 -2.77 -9.91
N PRO A 6 19.52 -1.71 -9.92
CA PRO A 6 18.08 -1.83 -10.22
C PRO A 6 17.79 -2.18 -11.68
N ASP A 7 18.75 -1.98 -12.59
CA ASP A 7 18.63 -2.26 -14.02
C ASP A 7 19.21 -3.63 -14.42
N ASP A 8 19.58 -4.48 -13.45
CA ASP A 8 19.98 -5.86 -13.76
C ASP A 8 18.82 -6.58 -14.46
N PRO A 9 19.04 -7.17 -15.66
CA PRO A 9 17.97 -7.81 -16.43
C PRO A 9 17.21 -8.91 -15.70
N ARG A 10 17.84 -9.56 -14.70
CA ARG A 10 17.18 -10.59 -13.88
C ARG A 10 15.89 -10.09 -13.19
N TRP A 11 15.82 -8.82 -12.86
CA TRP A 11 14.64 -8.25 -12.19
C TRP A 11 13.46 -8.06 -13.16
N ALA A 12 13.75 -7.64 -14.40
CA ALA A 12 12.74 -7.59 -15.44
C ALA A 12 12.23 -9.00 -15.80
N GLU A 13 13.15 -9.96 -15.92
CA GLU A 13 12.82 -11.38 -16.17
C GLU A 13 11.97 -11.96 -15.02
N LEU A 14 12.26 -11.59 -13.77
CA LEU A 14 11.46 -12.00 -12.61
C LEU A 14 10.06 -11.39 -12.66
N ASP A 15 9.95 -10.08 -12.89
CA ASP A 15 8.65 -9.39 -12.89
C ASP A 15 7.72 -9.88 -14.01
N GLU A 16 8.29 -10.36 -15.12
CA GLU A 16 7.55 -10.90 -16.28
C GLU A 16 7.37 -12.43 -16.25
N LYS A 17 7.92 -13.12 -15.23
CA LYS A 17 7.97 -14.59 -15.16
C LYS A 17 6.59 -15.25 -15.15
N GLN A 18 5.61 -14.61 -14.52
CA GLN A 18 4.25 -15.12 -14.34
C GLN A 18 3.27 -13.98 -14.06
N ASP A 19 1.99 -14.28 -14.04
CA ASP A 19 0.99 -13.38 -13.46
C ASP A 19 1.10 -13.45 -11.93
N TRP A 20 1.73 -12.44 -11.35
CA TRP A 20 1.94 -12.35 -9.91
C TRP A 20 0.67 -11.99 -9.13
N ARG A 21 -0.44 -11.69 -9.82
CA ARG A 21 -1.74 -11.37 -9.24
C ARG A 21 -2.79 -12.47 -9.43
N GLU A 22 -2.39 -13.67 -9.84
CA GLU A 22 -3.34 -14.79 -10.04
C GLU A 22 -4.23 -15.02 -8.82
N ASP A 23 -3.65 -14.92 -7.62
CA ASP A 23 -4.33 -15.06 -6.32
C ASP A 23 -4.62 -13.71 -5.65
N GLY A 24 -4.69 -12.60 -6.40
CA GLY A 24 -4.88 -11.23 -5.90
C GLY A 24 -3.57 -10.47 -5.67
N PRO A 25 -3.66 -9.18 -5.31
CA PRO A 25 -4.88 -8.36 -5.17
C PRO A 25 -5.62 -8.19 -6.49
N PHE A 26 -6.94 -8.02 -6.39
CA PHE A 26 -7.83 -8.07 -7.55
C PHE A 26 -8.23 -6.68 -8.04
N ASP A 27 -8.56 -6.59 -9.33
CA ASP A 27 -9.35 -5.47 -9.85
C ASP A 27 -10.83 -5.69 -9.51
N PHE A 28 -11.57 -4.61 -9.30
CA PHE A 28 -13.00 -4.69 -8.99
C PHE A 28 -13.81 -5.43 -10.06
N ASP A 29 -13.39 -5.33 -11.31
CA ASP A 29 -14.05 -5.99 -12.43
C ASP A 29 -13.71 -7.50 -12.53
N GLU A 30 -12.72 -7.98 -11.76
CA GLU A 30 -12.30 -9.40 -11.73
C GLU A 30 -13.07 -10.22 -10.70
N VAL A 31 -13.83 -9.59 -9.79
CA VAL A 31 -14.47 -10.25 -8.64
C VAL A 31 -15.95 -9.91 -8.56
N ASP A 32 -16.74 -10.84 -8.04
CA ASP A 32 -18.15 -10.64 -7.69
C ASP A 32 -18.25 -10.55 -6.16
N LEU A 33 -18.28 -9.34 -5.64
CA LEU A 33 -18.32 -9.08 -4.18
C LEU A 33 -19.69 -9.43 -3.55
N ASP A 34 -20.72 -9.61 -4.36
CA ASP A 34 -22.05 -10.02 -3.93
C ASP A 34 -22.23 -11.55 -3.90
N ALA A 35 -21.20 -12.30 -4.34
CA ALA A 35 -21.24 -13.77 -4.39
C ALA A 35 -21.16 -14.44 -3.02
N ASP A 36 -20.75 -13.71 -2.00
CA ASP A 36 -20.63 -14.20 -0.62
C ASP A 36 -21.26 -13.21 0.38
N GLU A 37 -21.36 -13.64 1.65
CA GLU A 37 -21.91 -12.81 2.75
C GLU A 37 -20.77 -12.20 3.60
N VAL A 38 -19.60 -11.94 3.03
CA VAL A 38 -18.45 -11.38 3.74
C VAL A 38 -18.60 -9.87 3.86
N ASP A 39 -18.59 -9.39 5.10
CA ASP A 39 -18.58 -7.95 5.39
C ASP A 39 -17.23 -7.35 5.01
N ARG A 40 -17.23 -6.36 4.13
CA ARG A 40 -16.05 -5.66 3.65
C ARG A 40 -16.10 -4.18 3.97
N LEU A 41 -14.93 -3.60 4.20
CA LEU A 41 -14.77 -2.15 4.39
C LEU A 41 -14.49 -1.51 3.02
N ASP A 42 -15.43 -0.70 2.53
CA ASP A 42 -15.31 -0.02 1.24
C ASP A 42 -14.79 1.41 1.41
N PHE A 43 -13.51 1.62 1.09
CA PHE A 43 -12.84 2.93 1.09
C PHE A 43 -12.89 3.63 -0.28
N GLY A 44 -13.87 3.30 -1.12
CA GLY A 44 -14.00 3.85 -2.47
C GLY A 44 -13.00 3.23 -3.44
N THR A 45 -11.75 3.61 -3.35
CA THR A 45 -10.66 3.12 -4.21
C THR A 45 -10.15 1.74 -3.79
N LEU A 46 -10.24 1.40 -2.52
CA LEU A 46 -9.74 0.16 -1.96
C LEU A 46 -10.81 -0.50 -1.10
N ILE A 47 -11.11 -1.76 -1.36
CA ILE A 47 -12.05 -2.57 -0.59
C ILE A 47 -11.22 -3.60 0.17
N MET A 48 -11.45 -3.68 1.49
CA MET A 48 -10.69 -4.50 2.42
C MET A 48 -11.58 -5.53 3.08
N THR A 49 -11.11 -6.77 3.17
CA THR A 49 -11.75 -7.82 3.98
C THR A 49 -11.10 -7.82 5.37
N PRO A 50 -11.82 -7.47 6.44
CA PRO A 50 -11.27 -7.49 7.79
C PRO A 50 -10.92 -8.92 8.23
N PHE A 51 -9.97 -9.04 9.14
CA PHE A 51 -9.60 -10.29 9.80
C PHE A 51 -9.57 -10.11 11.33
N ASP A 52 -9.53 -11.21 12.06
CA ASP A 52 -9.51 -11.19 13.52
C ASP A 52 -8.28 -10.43 14.07
N GLU A 53 -8.49 -9.63 15.10
CA GLU A 53 -7.47 -8.80 15.76
C GLU A 53 -6.83 -7.73 14.84
N MET A 54 -7.45 -7.42 13.70
CA MET A 54 -7.02 -6.33 12.84
C MET A 54 -7.17 -4.98 13.54
N ASN A 55 -6.08 -4.20 13.56
CA ASN A 55 -6.15 -2.79 13.93
C ASN A 55 -5.86 -1.95 12.69
N LEU A 56 -6.80 -1.07 12.33
CA LEU A 56 -6.73 -0.23 11.14
C LEU A 56 -6.56 1.24 11.55
N GLN A 57 -5.54 1.89 11.01
CA GLN A 57 -5.33 3.33 11.11
C GLN A 57 -5.30 3.94 9.70
N LEU A 58 -5.89 5.11 9.55
CA LEU A 58 -5.90 5.83 8.28
C LEU A 58 -4.88 6.97 8.35
N GLN A 59 -4.06 7.08 7.32
CA GLN A 59 -3.13 8.19 7.15
C GLN A 59 -3.82 9.27 6.32
N VAL A 60 -4.13 10.39 6.98
CA VAL A 60 -4.81 11.53 6.38
C VAL A 60 -3.79 12.62 6.11
N ASP A 61 -3.81 13.17 4.92
CA ASP A 61 -3.03 14.34 4.56
C ASP A 61 -3.62 15.59 5.24
N GLU A 62 -2.80 16.31 5.99
CA GLU A 62 -3.25 17.47 6.80
C GLU A 62 -3.73 18.66 5.94
N ASP A 63 -3.17 18.81 4.74
CA ASP A 63 -3.49 19.94 3.86
C ASP A 63 -4.75 19.67 3.02
N THR A 64 -4.87 18.44 2.48
CA THR A 64 -5.98 18.07 1.60
C THR A 64 -7.12 17.34 2.31
N GLN A 65 -6.89 16.90 3.56
CA GLN A 65 -7.80 16.08 4.36
C GLN A 65 -8.22 14.76 3.66
N GLN A 66 -7.40 14.29 2.73
CA GLN A 66 -7.63 13.05 2.01
C GLN A 66 -6.90 11.88 2.66
N VAL A 67 -7.53 10.72 2.68
CA VAL A 67 -6.89 9.48 3.14
C VAL A 67 -5.93 8.99 2.07
N GLN A 68 -4.64 9.01 2.37
CA GLN A 68 -3.57 8.64 1.45
C GLN A 68 -3.16 7.17 1.56
N ALA A 69 -3.23 6.62 2.76
CA ALA A 69 -2.86 5.23 3.01
C ALA A 69 -3.65 4.67 4.20
N ALA A 70 -3.72 3.35 4.26
CA ALA A 70 -4.22 2.62 5.40
C ALA A 70 -3.10 1.78 6.02
N LEU A 71 -2.92 1.90 7.32
CA LEU A 71 -1.98 1.10 8.10
C LEU A 71 -2.76 0.02 8.84
N VAL A 72 -2.50 -1.22 8.47
CA VAL A 72 -3.11 -2.42 9.06
C VAL A 72 -2.09 -3.10 9.96
N MET A 73 -2.44 -3.27 11.23
CA MET A 73 -1.55 -3.85 12.23
C MET A 73 -2.11 -5.19 12.72
N HIS A 74 -1.19 -6.14 12.93
CA HIS A 74 -1.44 -7.44 13.54
C HIS A 74 -0.23 -7.85 14.37
N GLY A 75 -0.40 -8.00 15.68
CA GLY A 75 0.70 -8.23 16.63
C GLY A 75 1.75 -7.12 16.57
N GLU A 76 3.02 -7.48 16.38
CA GLU A 76 4.14 -6.56 16.24
C GLU A 76 4.49 -6.23 14.78
N SER A 77 3.59 -6.53 13.87
CA SER A 77 3.74 -6.33 12.43
C SER A 77 2.72 -5.33 11.91
N ALA A 78 3.11 -4.59 10.88
CA ALA A 78 2.22 -3.65 10.20
C ALA A 78 2.41 -3.72 8.68
N LEU A 79 1.33 -3.46 7.96
CA LEU A 79 1.28 -3.29 6.51
C LEU A 79 0.62 -1.95 6.18
N GLU A 80 1.37 -1.04 5.59
CA GLU A 80 0.82 0.18 5.01
C GLU A 80 0.42 -0.11 3.56
N VAL A 81 -0.81 0.21 3.18
CA VAL A 81 -1.31 0.06 1.81
C VAL A 81 -1.73 1.38 1.22
N ALA A 82 -1.35 1.63 -0.04
CA ALA A 82 -1.70 2.83 -0.80
C ALA A 82 -1.88 2.49 -2.28
N VAL A 83 -2.81 3.18 -2.95
CA VAL A 83 -3.13 2.98 -4.36
C VAL A 83 -2.62 4.15 -5.19
N PHE A 84 -2.02 3.84 -6.32
CA PHE A 84 -1.48 4.83 -7.26
C PHE A 84 -2.03 4.60 -8.66
N GLY A 85 -2.06 5.66 -9.46
CA GLY A 85 -2.33 5.55 -10.88
C GLY A 85 -1.21 4.78 -11.59
N ALA A 86 -1.58 3.94 -12.56
CA ALA A 86 -0.63 3.22 -13.39
C ALA A 86 -1.03 3.27 -14.87
N PRO A 87 -0.08 3.01 -15.80
CA PRO A 87 -0.40 2.82 -17.20
C PRO A 87 -1.28 1.57 -17.40
N ALA A 88 -2.07 1.58 -18.47
CA ALA A 88 -2.96 0.44 -18.76
C ALA A 88 -2.23 -0.81 -19.25
N SER A 89 -1.04 -0.67 -19.85
CA SER A 89 -0.38 -1.76 -20.58
C SER A 89 1.13 -1.87 -20.37
N THR A 90 1.73 -0.99 -19.57
CA THR A 90 3.17 -1.04 -19.28
C THR A 90 3.41 -1.16 -17.78
N SER A 91 4.38 -1.99 -17.40
CA SER A 91 4.77 -2.13 -16.00
C SER A 91 5.54 -0.91 -15.51
N MET A 92 5.28 -0.51 -14.26
CA MET A 92 6.03 0.52 -13.54
C MET A 92 7.18 -0.06 -12.70
N ALA A 93 7.33 -1.38 -12.63
CA ALA A 93 8.25 -2.04 -11.72
C ALA A 93 9.70 -1.56 -11.86
N ALA A 94 10.19 -1.39 -13.11
CA ALA A 94 11.57 -0.93 -13.35
C ALA A 94 11.81 0.51 -12.90
N ASP A 95 10.85 1.40 -13.14
CA ASP A 95 10.95 2.81 -12.73
C ASP A 95 10.91 2.92 -11.21
N ILE A 96 9.97 2.23 -10.57
CA ILE A 96 9.85 2.18 -9.11
C ILE A 96 11.14 1.64 -8.46
N ARG A 97 11.73 0.58 -9.00
CA ARG A 97 13.00 0.03 -8.49
C ARG A 97 14.11 1.09 -8.51
N ARG A 98 14.27 1.80 -9.64
CA ARG A 98 15.28 2.85 -9.78
C ARG A 98 15.06 3.97 -8.78
N ASP A 99 13.84 4.49 -8.72
CA ASP A 99 13.49 5.61 -7.85
C ASP A 99 13.69 5.24 -6.37
N MET A 100 13.25 4.06 -5.95
CA MET A 100 13.40 3.63 -4.55
C MET A 100 14.85 3.35 -4.17
N VAL A 101 15.67 2.79 -5.07
CA VAL A 101 17.09 2.60 -4.84
C VAL A 101 17.79 3.96 -4.73
N GLU A 102 17.49 4.89 -5.62
CA GLU A 102 18.07 6.24 -5.62
C GLU A 102 17.70 7.00 -4.36
N VAL A 103 16.41 7.11 -4.04
CA VAL A 103 15.91 7.83 -2.85
C VAL A 103 16.47 7.24 -1.57
N THR A 104 16.48 5.91 -1.43
CA THR A 104 17.03 5.25 -0.23
C THR A 104 18.53 5.54 -0.08
N THR A 105 19.28 5.51 -1.17
CA THR A 105 20.71 5.82 -1.14
C THR A 105 20.96 7.29 -0.77
N GLN A 106 20.17 8.21 -1.32
CA GLN A 106 20.28 9.64 -0.98
C GLN A 106 19.98 9.92 0.50
N GLN A 107 19.10 9.13 1.11
CA GLN A 107 18.78 9.19 2.55
C GLN A 107 19.86 8.53 3.44
N GLY A 108 20.91 7.98 2.84
CA GLY A 108 21.97 7.27 3.57
C GLY A 108 21.52 5.89 4.06
N GLY A 109 20.45 5.35 3.50
CA GLY A 109 19.94 4.02 3.81
C GLY A 109 20.57 2.93 2.97
N ASP A 110 20.29 1.69 3.35
CA ASP A 110 20.62 0.48 2.61
C ASP A 110 19.39 -0.06 1.89
N VAL A 111 19.58 -0.56 0.68
CA VAL A 111 18.52 -1.18 -0.12
C VAL A 111 18.98 -2.52 -0.67
N GLN A 112 18.08 -3.49 -0.66
CA GLN A 112 18.25 -4.80 -1.26
C GLN A 112 17.04 -5.13 -2.13
N LEU A 113 17.29 -5.69 -3.30
CA LEU A 113 16.24 -6.27 -4.15
C LEU A 113 16.23 -7.78 -3.96
N ALA A 114 15.04 -8.36 -3.85
CA ALA A 114 14.85 -9.78 -3.64
C ALA A 114 13.63 -10.28 -4.45
N GLU A 115 13.55 -11.60 -4.67
CA GLU A 115 12.31 -12.24 -5.14
C GLU A 115 11.27 -12.19 -4.02
N GLY A 116 10.09 -11.67 -4.33
CA GLY A 116 8.96 -11.54 -3.43
C GLY A 116 7.69 -12.17 -4.01
N PRO A 117 6.57 -12.08 -3.30
CA PRO A 117 5.32 -12.71 -3.70
C PRO A 117 4.63 -12.04 -4.89
N PHE A 118 5.06 -10.83 -5.26
CA PHE A 118 4.51 -10.05 -6.38
C PHE A 118 5.59 -9.61 -7.37
N GLY A 119 6.61 -10.44 -7.59
CA GLY A 119 7.78 -10.11 -8.39
C GLY A 119 8.92 -9.57 -7.55
N THR A 120 9.55 -8.48 -7.97
CA THR A 120 10.66 -7.88 -7.23
C THR A 120 10.19 -7.19 -5.96
N GLU A 121 10.64 -7.69 -4.80
CA GLU A 121 10.48 -7.06 -3.48
C GLU A 121 11.64 -6.11 -3.21
N ILE A 122 11.33 -4.93 -2.64
CA ILE A 122 12.33 -3.94 -2.25
C ILE A 122 12.44 -3.89 -0.73
N ARG A 123 13.61 -4.23 -0.21
CA ARG A 123 13.92 -4.19 1.24
C ARG A 123 14.78 -2.99 1.53
N ARG A 124 14.40 -2.22 2.55
CA ARG A 124 15.10 -0.99 2.92
C ARG A 124 15.42 -0.93 4.40
N VAL A 125 16.57 -0.34 4.71
CA VAL A 125 16.96 0.05 6.06
C VAL A 125 17.32 1.54 6.00
N ILE A 126 16.49 2.38 6.58
CA ILE A 126 16.65 3.84 6.54
C ILE A 126 17.03 4.34 7.93
N PRO A 127 18.16 5.06 8.09
CA PRO A 127 18.51 5.69 9.35
C PRO A 127 17.57 6.88 9.62
N LEU A 128 16.97 6.90 10.80
CA LEU A 128 16.15 7.99 11.31
C LEU A 128 16.77 8.51 12.59
N GLN A 129 16.60 9.79 12.90
CA GLN A 129 16.98 10.34 14.18
C GLN A 129 15.73 10.52 15.05
N ASN A 130 15.79 10.03 16.29
CA ASN A 130 14.75 10.30 17.28
C ASN A 130 14.89 11.73 17.84
N GLU A 131 13.96 12.15 18.69
CA GLU A 131 13.96 13.49 19.32
C GLU A 131 15.20 13.72 20.20
N GLU A 132 15.86 12.67 20.67
CA GLU A 132 17.06 12.71 21.49
C GLU A 132 18.35 12.75 20.62
N GLY A 133 18.22 12.70 19.29
CA GLY A 133 19.34 12.70 18.33
C GLY A 133 20.03 11.34 18.18
N GLU A 134 19.45 10.26 18.70
CA GLU A 134 19.95 8.91 18.51
C GLU A 134 19.50 8.35 17.16
N THR A 135 20.39 7.62 16.49
CA THR A 135 20.09 6.98 15.22
C THR A 135 19.28 5.69 15.47
N MET A 136 18.08 5.67 14.94
CA MET A 136 17.25 4.47 14.84
C MET A 136 17.21 4.01 13.37
N TYR A 137 16.85 2.75 13.15
CA TYR A 137 16.75 2.19 11.81
C TYR A 137 15.31 1.76 11.51
N HIS A 138 14.75 2.31 10.46
CA HIS A 138 13.47 1.87 9.94
C HIS A 138 13.70 0.77 8.90
N VAL A 139 13.28 -0.45 9.24
CA VAL A 139 13.38 -1.62 8.37
C VAL A 139 12.03 -1.88 7.73
N SER A 140 12.01 -2.03 6.41
CA SER A 140 10.77 -2.29 5.67
C SER A 140 10.99 -3.18 4.46
N ARG A 141 9.94 -3.91 4.08
CA ARG A 141 9.83 -4.66 2.84
C ARG A 141 8.67 -4.08 2.04
N THR A 142 8.86 -3.86 0.76
CA THR A 142 7.83 -3.25 -0.08
C THR A 142 7.43 -4.19 -1.20
N TRP A 143 6.14 -4.45 -1.31
CA TRP A 143 5.48 -5.18 -2.37
C TRP A 143 4.76 -4.22 -3.31
N PHE A 144 4.72 -4.59 -4.59
CA PHE A 144 3.96 -3.88 -5.61
C PHE A 144 3.16 -4.86 -6.43
N ALA A 145 1.85 -4.62 -6.51
CA ALA A 145 0.96 -5.34 -7.40
C ALA A 145 0.33 -4.35 -8.37
N GLN A 146 0.50 -4.58 -9.67
CA GLN A 146 -0.05 -3.70 -10.69
C GLN A 146 -1.20 -4.38 -11.43
N GLY A 147 -2.34 -3.72 -11.45
CA GLY A 147 -3.51 -4.08 -12.24
C GLY A 147 -3.82 -3.07 -13.35
N PRO A 148 -5.01 -3.13 -13.94
CA PRO A 148 -5.42 -2.22 -15.01
C PRO A 148 -5.48 -0.77 -14.51
N ARG A 149 -4.52 0.07 -14.90
CA ARG A 149 -4.44 1.51 -14.58
C ARG A 149 -4.26 1.84 -13.09
N TRP A 150 -3.91 0.87 -12.25
CA TRP A 150 -3.60 1.07 -10.84
C TRP A 150 -2.35 0.28 -10.41
N LEU A 151 -1.72 0.77 -9.38
CA LEU A 151 -0.62 0.12 -8.68
C LEU A 151 -0.95 0.12 -7.19
N LEU A 152 -0.97 -1.03 -6.58
CA LEU A 152 -1.08 -1.20 -5.14
C LEU A 152 0.31 -1.38 -4.54
N ARG A 153 0.65 -0.54 -3.56
CA ARG A 153 1.87 -0.66 -2.76
C ARG A 153 1.53 -1.20 -1.39
N GLY A 154 2.24 -2.22 -0.94
CA GLY A 154 2.24 -2.70 0.43
C GLY A 154 3.62 -2.53 1.06
N VAL A 155 3.72 -1.85 2.20
CA VAL A 155 4.96 -1.68 2.95
C VAL A 155 4.84 -2.41 4.28
N LEU A 156 5.58 -3.51 4.42
CA LEU A 156 5.68 -4.29 5.64
C LEU A 156 6.69 -3.68 6.60
N MET A 157 6.31 -3.58 7.85
CA MET A 157 7.11 -3.01 8.94
C MET A 157 7.00 -3.87 10.20
N GLY A 158 7.80 -3.55 11.20
CA GLY A 158 7.86 -4.33 12.43
C GLY A 158 8.47 -5.71 12.18
N GLU A 159 7.96 -6.74 12.83
CA GLU A 159 8.51 -8.09 12.74
C GLU A 159 8.40 -8.66 11.32
N ALA A 160 7.28 -8.41 10.61
CA ALA A 160 7.10 -8.79 9.21
C ALA A 160 8.07 -8.06 8.26
N GLY A 161 8.47 -6.83 8.58
CA GLY A 161 9.46 -6.07 7.81
C GLY A 161 10.88 -6.62 7.95
N MET A 162 11.18 -7.32 9.04
CA MET A 162 12.49 -7.89 9.36
C MET A 162 12.61 -9.37 8.98
N THR A 163 11.49 -10.05 8.73
CA THR A 163 11.45 -11.49 8.44
C THR A 163 11.26 -11.71 6.94
N GLU A 164 12.01 -12.66 6.37
CA GLU A 164 11.88 -13.03 4.95
C GLU A 164 10.66 -13.94 4.69
N GLY A 165 10.19 -13.93 3.43
CA GLY A 165 9.09 -14.77 2.98
C GLY A 165 7.71 -14.24 3.36
N VAL A 166 6.70 -15.05 3.16
CA VAL A 166 5.28 -14.73 3.41
C VAL A 166 4.68 -15.51 4.59
N ASP A 167 5.49 -16.34 5.24
CA ASP A 167 5.10 -17.14 6.41
C ASP A 167 5.33 -16.37 7.72
N GLY A 168 4.93 -16.97 8.83
CA GLY A 168 5.16 -16.44 10.18
C GLY A 168 4.54 -15.06 10.38
N PRO A 169 5.31 -14.02 10.78
CA PRO A 169 4.77 -12.68 11.06
C PRO A 169 4.11 -12.00 9.87
N SER A 170 4.46 -12.41 8.64
CA SER A 170 3.92 -11.85 7.40
C SER A 170 2.63 -12.55 6.94
N ALA A 171 2.31 -13.75 7.44
CA ALA A 171 1.29 -14.62 6.83
C ALA A 171 -0.09 -13.96 6.75
N VAL A 172 -0.59 -13.43 7.86
CA VAL A 172 -1.91 -12.78 7.90
C VAL A 172 -1.95 -11.51 7.05
N LEU A 173 -0.87 -10.71 7.08
CA LEU A 173 -0.76 -9.49 6.29
C LEU A 173 -0.61 -9.78 4.78
N TYR A 174 0.03 -10.88 4.42
CA TYR A 174 0.11 -11.36 3.04
C TYR A 174 -1.26 -11.80 2.54
N GLU A 175 -1.98 -12.63 3.31
CA GLU A 175 -3.34 -13.05 2.97
C GLU A 175 -4.27 -11.84 2.85
N PHE A 176 -4.17 -10.89 3.79
CA PHE A 176 -4.92 -9.63 3.72
C PHE A 176 -4.61 -8.87 2.43
N PHE A 177 -3.32 -8.72 2.06
CA PHE A 177 -2.92 -8.00 0.85
C PHE A 177 -3.45 -8.67 -0.42
N CYS A 178 -3.42 -10.01 -0.51
CA CYS A 178 -4.00 -10.77 -1.61
C CYS A 178 -5.52 -10.57 -1.74
N ASN A 179 -6.23 -10.43 -0.61
CA ASN A 179 -7.68 -10.23 -0.58
C ASN A 179 -8.13 -8.77 -0.80
N LEU A 180 -7.20 -7.84 -1.06
CA LEU A 180 -7.54 -6.47 -1.39
C LEU A 180 -8.16 -6.39 -2.80
N VAL A 181 -9.19 -5.56 -2.93
CA VAL A 181 -9.82 -5.28 -4.22
C VAL A 181 -9.68 -3.80 -4.52
N VAL A 182 -9.08 -3.48 -5.65
CA VAL A 182 -8.87 -2.09 -6.10
C VAL A 182 -9.98 -1.70 -7.05
N ARG A 183 -10.72 -0.64 -6.70
CA ARG A 183 -11.72 -0.01 -7.56
C ARG A 183 -11.15 1.27 -8.14
N ARG A 184 -11.04 1.31 -9.44
CA ARG A 184 -10.54 2.47 -10.18
C ARG A 184 -11.72 3.21 -10.84
N ASP A 185 -11.83 4.51 -10.61
CA ASP A 185 -12.76 5.36 -11.35
C ASP A 185 -12.27 5.60 -12.80
N ASP A 186 -13.13 6.17 -13.66
CA ASP A 186 -12.79 6.49 -15.05
C ASP A 186 -11.98 7.78 -15.20
N SER A 187 -11.68 8.48 -14.10
CA SER A 187 -10.94 9.73 -14.14
C SER A 187 -9.51 9.52 -14.63
N PRO A 188 -9.02 10.36 -15.55
CA PRO A 188 -7.62 10.33 -15.95
C PRO A 188 -6.71 10.61 -14.76
N ARG A 189 -5.70 9.76 -14.55
CA ARG A 189 -4.68 9.93 -13.52
C ARG A 189 -3.30 9.83 -14.15
N VAL A 190 -2.37 10.62 -13.67
CA VAL A 190 -0.97 10.47 -14.07
C VAL A 190 -0.40 9.22 -13.40
N PRO A 191 0.36 8.38 -14.12
CA PRO A 191 1.06 7.27 -13.50
C PRO A 191 1.97 7.75 -12.35
N GLY A 192 1.86 7.10 -11.20
CA GLY A 192 2.56 7.47 -9.97
C GLY A 192 1.79 8.42 -9.05
N ASP A 193 0.71 9.07 -9.52
CA ASP A 193 -0.13 9.88 -8.64
C ASP A 193 -0.89 8.99 -7.65
N LEU A 194 -0.91 9.40 -6.39
CA LEU A 194 -1.70 8.76 -5.35
C LEU A 194 -3.20 8.86 -5.69
N ILE A 195 -3.91 7.77 -5.50
CA ILE A 195 -5.37 7.74 -5.58
C ILE A 195 -5.93 7.72 -4.16
N PRO A 196 -6.54 8.80 -3.69
CA PRO A 196 -7.01 8.86 -2.31
C PRO A 196 -8.17 7.91 -2.06
N MET A 197 -8.27 7.46 -0.82
CA MET A 197 -9.38 6.66 -0.30
C MET A 197 -10.44 7.55 0.34
N THR A 198 -11.66 7.03 0.44
CA THR A 198 -12.78 7.68 1.11
C THR A 198 -13.15 6.88 2.36
N ILE A 199 -13.32 7.54 3.51
CA ILE A 199 -13.73 6.82 4.73
C ILE A 199 -15.18 6.33 4.58
N PRO A 200 -15.47 5.04 4.85
CA PRO A 200 -16.84 4.54 4.86
C PRO A 200 -17.73 5.31 5.84
N ALA A 201 -18.99 5.52 5.46
CA ALA A 201 -19.94 6.31 6.29
C ALA A 201 -20.11 5.73 7.70
N GLU A 202 -20.05 4.41 7.84
CA GLU A 202 -20.16 3.71 9.12
C GLU A 202 -18.97 3.98 10.04
N LEU A 203 -17.75 4.06 9.50
CA LEU A 203 -16.54 4.43 10.24
C LEU A 203 -16.52 5.94 10.53
N LEU A 204 -16.96 6.73 9.56
CA LEU A 204 -17.04 8.19 9.71
C LEU A 204 -18.00 8.58 10.86
N ALA A 205 -19.14 7.90 11.01
CA ALA A 205 -20.08 8.14 12.09
C ALA A 205 -19.51 7.86 13.49
N GLN A 206 -18.42 7.10 13.60
CA GLN A 206 -17.70 6.79 14.84
C GLN A 206 -16.44 7.65 15.01
N ALA A 207 -16.08 8.43 13.99
CA ALA A 207 -14.90 9.29 14.02
C ALA A 207 -15.17 10.59 14.78
N PRO A 208 -14.12 11.28 15.30
CA PRO A 208 -14.27 12.61 15.89
C PRO A 208 -14.89 13.61 14.90
N ASP A 209 -15.68 14.56 15.42
CA ASP A 209 -16.42 15.56 14.63
C ASP A 209 -15.54 16.33 13.62
N GLU A 210 -14.27 16.55 13.95
CA GLU A 210 -13.30 17.22 13.08
C GLU A 210 -13.03 16.45 11.78
N LEU A 211 -12.93 15.11 11.85
CA LEU A 211 -12.77 14.24 10.68
C LEU A 211 -14.03 14.16 9.84
N GLN A 212 -15.20 14.19 10.49
CA GLN A 212 -16.50 14.19 9.79
C GLN A 212 -16.70 15.48 8.99
N GLN A 213 -16.32 16.64 9.54
CA GLN A 213 -16.40 17.93 8.87
C GLN A 213 -15.42 18.02 7.70
N ALA A 214 -14.18 17.59 7.90
CA ALA A 214 -13.15 17.61 6.88
C ALA A 214 -13.51 16.77 5.64
N GLN A 215 -14.09 15.60 5.84
CA GLN A 215 -14.56 14.77 4.72
C GLN A 215 -15.80 15.35 4.00
N ALA A 216 -16.72 15.99 4.73
CA ALA A 216 -17.85 16.66 4.11
C ALA A 216 -17.41 17.82 3.21
N GLU A 217 -16.39 18.57 3.61
CA GLU A 217 -15.79 19.65 2.81
C GLU A 217 -15.05 19.10 1.58
N ALA A 218 -14.28 18.02 1.73
CA ALA A 218 -13.56 17.37 0.63
C ALA A 218 -14.49 16.78 -0.45
N GLN A 219 -15.71 16.38 -0.06
CA GLN A 219 -16.74 15.86 -0.97
C GLN A 219 -17.66 16.96 -1.53
N GLY A 220 -17.42 18.23 -1.21
CA GLY A 220 -18.22 19.36 -1.69
C GLY A 220 -19.63 19.42 -1.10
N GLN A 221 -19.87 18.74 0.02
CA GLN A 221 -21.14 18.78 0.75
C GLN A 221 -21.13 19.96 1.73
N PRO A 222 -22.20 20.79 1.78
CA PRO A 222 -22.26 21.88 2.76
C PRO A 222 -22.28 21.34 4.19
N PRO A 223 -21.66 22.04 5.16
CA PRO A 223 -21.63 21.59 6.55
C PRO A 223 -23.05 21.38 7.08
N VAL A 224 -23.26 20.26 7.76
CA VAL A 224 -24.55 19.96 8.43
C VAL A 224 -24.68 20.96 9.57
N ALA A 225 -25.59 21.93 9.43
CA ALA A 225 -25.93 22.86 10.50
C ALA A 225 -26.64 22.11 11.65
N GLU A 226 -26.16 22.32 12.90
CA GLU A 226 -26.86 21.89 14.11
C GLU A 226 -28.27 22.48 14.20
#